data_bcf047931546ad5d558d42838eca4c7c
#
_entry.id   bcf047931546ad5d558d42838eca4c7c
#
_cell.length_a   1.000
_cell.length_b   1.000
_cell.length_c   1.000
_cell.angle_alpha   90.00
_cell.angle_beta   90.00
_cell.angle_gamma   90.00
#
_symmetry.space_group_name_H-M   'P 1'
#
loop_
_entity.id
_entity.type
_entity.pdbx_description
1 polymer ?
#
loop_
_entity_poly.entity_id
_entity_poly.type
_entity_poly.pdbx_seq_one_letter_code
_entity_poly.pdbx_strand_id
1 'polypeptide(L)'
;GIAVHLHEWRGNGSSSLRPSRERDWGYAELLSRDLPASLDAVPGDAPLWLGGHSLGGQLACCLAGLHPPRIAGLALVASGTPYWRSFPAPRRWLLPLAYRLLPWLARRQGVLHGRRLGFGGTEARGLIADWAAVGRSGRYAAAGTTLDLEAGMAALQLPVQAVVLADDWLGPASSLHGLLAHLPRAQAGIVVLDQQQLQVRADHFSWMRSPGTVASTLAEKIFDQTQKRC
;
A
#
# COMPACT_ATOMS: atom_id res chain seq x y z
N GLY A 1 -7.96 -22.44 8.15
CA GLY A 1 -7.08 -21.77 7.20
C GLY A 1 -7.63 -20.39 6.83
N ILE A 2 -6.83 -19.59 6.13
CA ILE A 2 -7.20 -18.27 5.59
C ILE A 2 -7.33 -18.42 4.08
N ALA A 3 -8.49 -18.06 3.52
CA ALA A 3 -8.65 -17.92 2.07
C ALA A 3 -8.01 -16.59 1.64
N VAL A 4 -7.20 -16.63 0.58
CA VAL A 4 -6.49 -15.44 0.07
C VAL A 4 -6.98 -15.15 -1.34
N HIS A 5 -7.43 -13.93 -1.57
CA HIS A 5 -7.82 -13.41 -2.87
C HIS A 5 -6.82 -12.34 -3.28
N LEU A 6 -6.21 -12.50 -4.45
CA LEU A 6 -5.21 -11.58 -4.96
C LEU A 6 -5.82 -10.67 -6.02
N HIS A 7 -5.69 -9.35 -5.82
CA HIS A 7 -6.02 -8.36 -6.83
C HIS A 7 -4.87 -8.27 -7.85
N GLU A 8 -5.20 -8.48 -9.12
CA GLU A 8 -4.25 -8.23 -10.21
C GLU A 8 -4.31 -6.75 -10.61
N TRP A 9 -3.21 -6.06 -10.42
CA TRP A 9 -3.13 -4.64 -10.72
C TRP A 9 -3.33 -4.34 -12.21
N ARG A 10 -4.14 -3.33 -12.48
CA ARG A 10 -4.24 -2.73 -13.82
C ARG A 10 -2.84 -2.42 -14.35
N GLY A 11 -2.51 -2.93 -15.54
CA GLY A 11 -1.21 -2.74 -16.17
C GLY A 11 -0.17 -3.80 -15.87
N ASN A 12 -0.41 -4.72 -14.93
CA ASN A 12 0.52 -5.79 -14.56
C ASN A 12 -0.04 -7.17 -14.90
N GLY A 13 0.80 -8.18 -14.78
CA GLY A 13 0.46 -9.59 -14.89
C GLY A 13 -0.45 -9.93 -16.06
N SER A 14 -1.58 -10.55 -15.78
CA SER A 14 -2.59 -10.99 -16.74
C SER A 14 -3.57 -9.88 -17.19
N SER A 15 -3.48 -8.67 -16.61
CA SER A 15 -4.33 -7.55 -17.03
C SER A 15 -4.22 -7.29 -18.52
N SER A 16 -5.36 -7.12 -19.21
CA SER A 16 -5.41 -6.75 -20.62
C SER A 16 -5.04 -5.29 -20.90
N LEU A 17 -5.02 -4.46 -19.86
CA LEU A 17 -4.65 -3.05 -19.95
C LEU A 17 -3.13 -2.88 -19.80
N ARG A 18 -2.59 -1.92 -20.52
CA ARG A 18 -1.21 -1.43 -20.35
C ARG A 18 -1.21 0.08 -20.40
N PRO A 19 -0.43 0.75 -19.53
CA PRO A 19 -0.33 2.21 -19.57
C PRO A 19 0.39 2.64 -20.86
N SER A 20 -0.04 3.76 -21.40
CA SER A 20 0.55 4.36 -22.61
C SER A 20 0.31 5.87 -22.58
N ARG A 21 0.65 6.55 -23.66
CA ARG A 21 0.29 7.98 -23.85
C ARG A 21 -1.22 8.21 -23.91
N GLU A 22 -1.97 7.24 -24.44
CA GLU A 22 -3.42 7.30 -24.64
C GLU A 22 -4.20 6.66 -23.49
N ARG A 23 -3.54 5.80 -22.71
CA ARG A 23 -4.15 5.05 -21.61
C ARG A 23 -3.46 5.39 -20.30
N ASP A 24 -4.18 6.06 -19.44
CA ASP A 24 -3.68 6.52 -18.14
C ASP A 24 -4.69 6.24 -17.04
N TRP A 25 -4.22 6.18 -15.82
CA TRP A 25 -5.02 6.03 -14.61
C TRP A 25 -4.26 6.47 -13.38
N GLY A 26 -5.00 6.78 -12.33
CA GLY A 26 -4.49 7.16 -11.03
C GLY A 26 -5.21 6.45 -9.88
N TYR A 27 -5.17 7.03 -8.72
CA TYR A 27 -5.89 6.54 -7.53
C TYR A 27 -7.40 6.52 -7.76
N ALA A 28 -7.92 7.44 -8.58
CA ALA A 28 -9.34 7.51 -8.90
C ALA A 28 -9.86 6.19 -9.48
N GLU A 29 -9.26 5.70 -10.55
CA GLU A 29 -9.66 4.45 -11.19
C GLU A 29 -9.47 3.24 -10.29
N LEU A 30 -8.34 3.20 -9.56
CA LEU A 30 -8.03 2.09 -8.66
C LEU A 30 -9.03 2.01 -7.50
N LEU A 31 -9.35 3.14 -6.86
CA LEU A 31 -10.19 3.18 -5.66
C LEU A 31 -11.69 3.21 -5.96
N SER A 32 -12.12 3.69 -7.14
CA SER A 32 -13.54 3.75 -7.49
C SER A 32 -14.02 2.62 -8.40
N ARG A 33 -13.12 1.85 -9.00
CA ARG A 33 -13.46 0.81 -9.98
C ARG A 33 -12.80 -0.53 -9.69
N ASP A 34 -11.45 -0.59 -9.74
CA ASP A 34 -10.72 -1.85 -9.78
C ASP A 34 -10.77 -2.59 -8.44
N LEU A 35 -10.41 -1.89 -7.36
CA LEU A 35 -10.39 -2.47 -6.02
C LEU A 35 -11.80 -2.77 -5.50
N PRO A 36 -12.82 -1.89 -5.66
CA PRO A 36 -14.21 -2.26 -5.36
C PRO A 36 -14.71 -3.48 -6.12
N ALA A 37 -14.46 -3.57 -7.43
CA ALA A 37 -14.85 -4.74 -8.22
C ALA A 37 -14.19 -6.03 -7.73
N SER A 38 -12.93 -5.97 -7.29
CA SER A 38 -12.26 -7.13 -6.67
C SER A 38 -12.84 -7.47 -5.30
N LEU A 39 -13.21 -6.47 -4.51
CA LEU A 39 -13.87 -6.66 -3.22
C LEU A 39 -15.24 -7.33 -3.39
N ASP A 40 -16.01 -6.90 -4.39
CA ASP A 40 -17.33 -7.46 -4.72
C ASP A 40 -17.24 -8.90 -5.27
N ALA A 41 -16.13 -9.24 -5.93
CA ALA A 41 -15.87 -10.57 -6.46
C ALA A 41 -15.49 -11.60 -5.36
N VAL A 42 -15.15 -11.16 -4.14
CA VAL A 42 -14.89 -12.08 -3.03
C VAL A 42 -16.20 -12.69 -2.55
N PRO A 43 -16.37 -14.02 -2.64
CA PRO A 43 -17.63 -14.68 -2.29
C PRO A 43 -17.92 -14.64 -0.79
N GLY A 44 -19.22 -14.64 -0.47
CA GLY A 44 -19.73 -14.73 0.90
C GLY A 44 -19.68 -13.41 1.67
N ASP A 45 -20.21 -13.47 2.90
CA ASP A 45 -20.33 -12.32 3.80
C ASP A 45 -19.28 -12.35 4.93
N ALA A 46 -18.28 -13.22 4.82
CA ALA A 46 -17.22 -13.34 5.82
C ALA A 46 -16.46 -11.99 5.96
N PRO A 47 -16.07 -11.63 7.19
CA PRO A 47 -15.25 -10.45 7.43
C PRO A 47 -13.94 -10.51 6.66
N LEU A 48 -13.58 -9.44 5.97
CA LEU A 48 -12.39 -9.37 5.14
C LEU A 48 -11.26 -8.61 5.82
N TRP A 49 -10.05 -9.14 5.67
CA TRP A 49 -8.83 -8.40 5.94
C TRP A 49 -8.27 -7.89 4.62
N LEU A 50 -8.18 -6.56 4.47
CA LEU A 50 -7.49 -5.98 3.33
C LEU A 50 -6.00 -5.90 3.64
N GLY A 51 -5.18 -6.22 2.65
CA GLY A 51 -3.75 -6.19 2.86
C GLY A 51 -2.98 -5.82 1.62
N GLY A 52 -1.71 -5.50 1.81
CA GLY A 52 -0.83 -5.24 0.70
C GLY A 52 0.60 -4.96 1.11
N HIS A 53 1.46 -5.10 0.10
CA HIS A 53 2.84 -4.71 0.17
C HIS A 53 3.00 -3.28 -0.35
N SER A 54 3.77 -2.46 0.37
CA SER A 54 4.15 -1.12 -0.09
C SER A 54 2.94 -0.24 -0.45
N LEU A 55 2.85 0.25 -1.68
CA LEU A 55 1.70 1.02 -2.20
C LEU A 55 0.37 0.26 -2.04
N GLY A 56 0.40 -1.09 -2.17
CA GLY A 56 -0.79 -1.91 -1.99
C GLY A 56 -1.40 -1.76 -0.59
N GLY A 57 -0.58 -1.66 0.45
CA GLY A 57 -1.07 -1.40 1.81
C GLY A 57 -1.60 0.02 2.00
N GLN A 58 -1.02 1.02 1.34
CA GLN A 58 -1.56 2.39 1.36
C GLN A 58 -2.95 2.44 0.75
N LEU A 59 -3.13 1.82 -0.43
CA LEU A 59 -4.43 1.78 -1.10
C LEU A 59 -5.44 0.89 -0.36
N ALA A 60 -4.98 -0.16 0.33
CA ALA A 60 -5.84 -0.94 1.22
C ALA A 60 -6.41 -0.09 2.37
N CYS A 61 -5.62 0.80 2.98
CA CYS A 61 -6.11 1.74 3.98
C CYS A 61 -7.15 2.71 3.41
N CYS A 62 -6.89 3.25 2.21
CA CYS A 62 -7.85 4.14 1.52
C CYS A 62 -9.16 3.39 1.20
N LEU A 63 -9.06 2.18 0.64
CA LEU A 63 -10.24 1.37 0.29
C LEU A 63 -11.06 1.00 1.52
N ALA A 64 -10.40 0.62 2.62
CA ALA A 64 -11.09 0.32 3.88
C ALA A 64 -11.90 1.52 4.38
N GLY A 65 -11.36 2.74 4.25
CA GLY A 65 -12.06 3.97 4.59
C GLY A 65 -13.28 4.27 3.72
N LEU A 66 -13.30 3.76 2.48
CA LEU A 66 -14.42 3.92 1.56
C LEU A 66 -15.50 2.83 1.73
N HIS A 67 -15.12 1.64 2.21
CA HIS A 67 -16.00 0.46 2.32
C HIS A 67 -15.95 -0.17 3.72
N PRO A 68 -16.14 0.60 4.81
CA PRO A 68 -15.90 0.12 6.17
C PRO A 68 -16.73 -1.08 6.61
N PRO A 69 -18.01 -1.28 6.20
CA PRO A 69 -18.84 -2.35 6.77
C PRO A 69 -18.33 -3.77 6.50
N ARG A 70 -17.58 -3.96 5.41
CA ARG A 70 -17.08 -5.29 5.01
C ARG A 70 -15.69 -5.62 5.57
N ILE A 71 -14.98 -4.63 6.10
CA ILE A 71 -13.58 -4.75 6.44
C ILE A 71 -13.39 -4.98 7.94
N ALA A 72 -12.81 -6.13 8.28
CA ALA A 72 -12.55 -6.54 9.66
C ALA A 72 -11.16 -6.11 10.15
N GLY A 73 -10.22 -5.83 9.25
CA GLY A 73 -8.87 -5.43 9.64
C GLY A 73 -7.97 -5.15 8.44
N LEU A 74 -6.76 -4.68 8.73
CA LEU A 74 -5.72 -4.40 7.73
C LEU A 74 -4.46 -5.22 7.99
N ALA A 75 -3.83 -5.75 6.93
CA ALA A 75 -2.57 -6.48 6.95
C ALA A 75 -1.55 -5.77 6.05
N LEU A 76 -0.56 -5.13 6.65
CA LEU A 76 0.38 -4.26 5.97
C LEU A 76 1.79 -4.89 5.96
N VAL A 77 2.43 -4.99 4.81
CA VAL A 77 3.82 -5.47 4.69
C VAL A 77 4.66 -4.40 4.03
N ALA A 78 5.74 -3.98 4.66
CA ALA A 78 6.64 -2.97 4.13
C ALA A 78 5.88 -1.73 3.60
N SER A 79 4.78 -1.39 4.24
CA SER A 79 3.89 -0.30 3.84
C SER A 79 4.02 0.88 4.79
N GLY A 80 4.05 2.07 4.20
CA GLY A 80 4.10 3.32 4.94
C GLY A 80 3.68 4.48 4.05
N THR A 81 3.52 5.66 4.61
CA THR A 81 3.25 6.84 3.79
C THR A 81 4.49 7.22 2.97
N PRO A 82 4.35 7.62 1.70
CA PRO A 82 5.48 8.14 0.93
C PRO A 82 5.89 9.56 1.37
N TYR A 83 5.23 10.15 2.37
CA TYR A 83 5.49 11.51 2.81
C TYR A 83 6.96 11.71 3.20
N TRP A 84 7.65 12.60 2.52
CA TRP A 84 9.09 12.79 2.64
C TRP A 84 9.59 13.05 4.07
N ARG A 85 8.78 13.71 4.92
CA ARG A 85 9.14 13.99 6.31
C ARG A 85 9.10 12.73 7.20
N SER A 86 8.44 11.68 6.76
CA SER A 86 8.38 10.39 7.45
C SER A 86 9.63 9.53 7.25
N PHE A 87 10.59 10.00 6.47
CA PHE A 87 11.83 9.26 6.21
C PHE A 87 13.00 9.84 7.02
N PRO A 88 13.97 8.99 7.43
CA PRO A 88 15.17 9.46 8.13
C PRO A 88 16.10 10.29 7.22
N ALA A 89 16.86 11.20 7.83
CA ALA A 89 17.95 11.88 7.14
C ALA A 89 19.06 10.90 6.75
N PRO A 90 19.84 11.13 5.66
CA PRO A 90 19.70 12.25 4.74
C PRO A 90 18.66 12.02 3.61
N ARG A 91 18.13 10.80 3.47
CA ARG A 91 17.26 10.40 2.34
C ARG A 91 16.04 11.28 2.16
N ARG A 92 15.42 11.73 3.24
CA ARG A 92 14.23 12.60 3.18
C ARG A 92 14.44 13.86 2.35
N TRP A 93 15.66 14.37 2.26
CA TRP A 93 15.94 15.60 1.51
C TRP A 93 16.00 15.38 0.00
N LEU A 94 16.20 14.14 -0.44
CA LEU A 94 16.19 13.76 -1.86
C LEU A 94 14.78 13.47 -2.38
N LEU A 95 13.87 13.02 -1.50
CA LEU A 95 12.52 12.62 -1.89
C LEU A 95 11.70 13.75 -2.54
N PRO A 96 11.69 15.01 -2.07
CA PRO A 96 10.94 16.07 -2.74
C PRO A 96 11.37 16.32 -4.18
N LEU A 97 12.66 16.14 -4.49
CA LEU A 97 13.17 16.20 -5.86
C LEU A 97 12.68 15.03 -6.69
N ALA A 98 12.76 13.80 -6.15
CA ALA A 98 12.24 12.62 -6.82
C ALA A 98 10.73 12.76 -7.12
N TYR A 99 9.92 13.25 -6.16
CA TYR A 99 8.48 13.48 -6.34
C TYR A 99 8.12 14.60 -7.33
N ARG A 100 9.07 15.39 -7.79
CA ARG A 100 8.91 16.34 -8.90
C ARG A 100 9.37 15.74 -10.22
N LEU A 101 10.52 15.04 -10.20
CA LEU A 101 11.13 14.47 -11.41
C LEU A 101 10.37 13.27 -11.97
N LEU A 102 9.92 12.34 -11.10
CA LEU A 102 9.24 11.12 -11.56
C LEU A 102 7.94 11.41 -12.32
N PRO A 103 7.01 12.26 -11.84
CA PRO A 103 5.83 12.62 -12.62
C PRO A 103 6.16 13.40 -13.90
N TRP A 104 7.20 14.24 -13.88
CA TRP A 104 7.66 14.93 -15.07
C TRP A 104 8.16 13.93 -16.13
N LEU A 105 8.99 12.98 -15.72
CA LEU A 105 9.51 11.92 -16.60
C LEU A 105 8.37 11.07 -17.17
N ALA A 106 7.43 10.65 -16.31
CA ALA A 106 6.24 9.89 -16.71
C ALA A 106 5.42 10.64 -17.78
N ARG A 107 5.21 11.95 -17.58
CA ARG A 107 4.50 12.79 -18.57
C ARG A 107 5.24 12.88 -19.89
N ARG A 108 6.56 13.03 -19.88
CA ARG A 108 7.39 13.10 -21.09
C ARG A 108 7.38 11.79 -21.87
N GLN A 109 7.48 10.67 -21.17
CA GLN A 109 7.58 9.34 -21.78
C GLN A 109 6.21 8.71 -22.10
N GLY A 110 5.13 9.21 -21.48
CA GLY A 110 3.80 8.61 -21.52
C GLY A 110 3.55 7.58 -20.42
N VAL A 111 4.62 7.02 -19.85
CA VAL A 111 4.64 6.07 -18.72
C VAL A 111 5.89 6.26 -17.89
N LEU A 112 5.95 5.69 -16.68
CA LEU A 112 7.19 5.57 -15.92
C LEU A 112 7.71 4.12 -16.01
N HIS A 113 8.92 3.93 -16.49
CA HIS A 113 9.61 2.63 -16.49
C HIS A 113 10.29 2.40 -15.14
N GLY A 114 9.52 2.05 -14.12
CA GLY A 114 9.99 1.91 -12.74
C GLY A 114 11.10 0.87 -12.57
N ARG A 115 11.06 -0.25 -13.32
CA ARG A 115 12.13 -1.28 -13.27
C ARG A 115 13.52 -0.72 -13.56
N ARG A 116 13.64 0.29 -14.42
CA ARG A 116 14.92 0.96 -14.72
C ARG A 116 15.41 1.83 -13.54
N LEU A 117 14.50 2.14 -12.62
CA LEU A 117 14.75 2.95 -11.42
C LEU A 117 14.82 2.09 -10.14
N GLY A 118 14.73 0.76 -10.29
CA GLY A 118 14.80 -0.19 -9.17
C GLY A 118 13.52 -0.39 -8.38
N PHE A 119 12.36 0.06 -8.91
CA PHE A 119 11.05 -0.16 -8.25
C PHE A 119 9.92 -0.28 -9.28
N GLY A 120 8.82 -0.91 -8.85
CA GLY A 120 7.59 -1.02 -9.65
C GLY A 120 7.75 -1.75 -11.00
N GLY A 121 6.83 -1.46 -11.91
CA GLY A 121 6.75 -1.99 -13.26
C GLY A 121 6.85 -0.91 -14.33
N THR A 122 5.91 -0.96 -15.29
CA THR A 122 5.60 0.17 -16.18
C THR A 122 4.37 0.83 -15.61
N GLU A 123 4.54 2.04 -15.06
CA GLU A 123 3.53 2.70 -14.25
C GLU A 123 2.80 3.79 -15.06
N ALA A 124 1.51 3.92 -14.82
CA ALA A 124 0.69 4.99 -15.40
C ALA A 124 1.10 6.35 -14.83
N ARG A 125 0.98 7.39 -15.63
CA ARG A 125 1.35 8.77 -15.26
C ARG A 125 0.54 9.29 -14.08
N GLY A 126 -0.79 9.03 -14.11
CA GLY A 126 -1.69 9.43 -13.04
C GLY A 126 -1.34 8.77 -11.72
N LEU A 127 -1.04 7.46 -11.73
CA LEU A 127 -0.60 6.74 -10.54
C LEU A 127 0.65 7.37 -9.91
N ILE A 128 1.65 7.66 -10.72
CA ILE A 128 2.89 8.29 -10.25
C ILE A 128 2.64 9.73 -9.78
N ALA A 129 1.72 10.46 -10.43
CA ALA A 129 1.37 11.82 -10.03
C ALA A 129 0.67 11.85 -8.66
N ASP A 130 -0.30 10.97 -8.43
CA ASP A 130 -1.02 10.86 -7.16
C ASP A 130 -0.09 10.41 -6.04
N TRP A 131 0.70 9.34 -6.26
CA TRP A 131 1.68 8.89 -5.29
C TRP A 131 2.69 9.97 -4.91
N ALA A 132 3.21 10.71 -5.89
CA ALA A 132 4.14 11.80 -5.64
C ALA A 132 3.46 13.02 -4.98
N ALA A 133 2.16 13.23 -5.19
CA ALA A 133 1.39 14.26 -4.50
C ALA A 133 1.26 13.93 -3.00
N VAL A 134 0.95 12.67 -2.66
CA VAL A 134 0.98 12.19 -1.27
C VAL A 134 2.39 12.35 -0.69
N GLY A 135 3.42 11.95 -1.46
CA GLY A 135 4.82 12.07 -1.04
C GLY A 135 5.23 13.49 -0.66
N ARG A 136 4.72 14.50 -1.35
CA ARG A 136 4.99 15.92 -1.07
C ARG A 136 4.14 16.49 0.05
N SER A 137 2.85 16.19 0.06
CA SER A 137 1.86 16.83 0.95
C SER A 137 1.65 16.09 2.27
N GLY A 138 1.87 14.77 2.28
CA GLY A 138 1.47 13.88 3.37
C GLY A 138 -0.04 13.63 3.43
N ARG A 139 -0.81 14.01 2.40
CA ARG A 139 -2.26 13.85 2.36
C ARG A 139 -2.68 12.93 1.23
N TYR A 140 -3.55 11.98 1.55
CA TYR A 140 -4.12 11.06 0.58
C TYR A 140 -5.29 11.73 -0.15
N ALA A 141 -5.19 11.76 -1.47
CA ALA A 141 -6.25 12.25 -2.35
C ALA A 141 -6.18 11.51 -3.69
N ALA A 142 -7.31 11.36 -4.35
CA ALA A 142 -7.42 10.81 -5.69
C ALA A 142 -7.81 11.95 -6.65
N ALA A 143 -6.92 12.31 -7.55
CA ALA A 143 -7.14 13.41 -8.47
C ALA A 143 -8.39 13.18 -9.34
N GLY A 144 -9.19 14.24 -9.54
CA GLY A 144 -10.39 14.16 -10.37
C GLY A 144 -11.61 13.50 -9.70
N THR A 145 -11.56 13.24 -8.38
CA THR A 145 -12.69 12.71 -7.61
C THR A 145 -13.05 13.59 -6.43
N THR A 146 -14.24 13.35 -5.86
CA THR A 146 -14.73 13.95 -4.60
C THR A 146 -14.53 13.01 -3.41
N LEU A 147 -13.77 11.91 -3.56
CA LEU A 147 -13.52 10.95 -2.49
C LEU A 147 -12.68 11.60 -1.38
N ASP A 148 -13.22 11.64 -0.18
CA ASP A 148 -12.48 12.09 0.99
C ASP A 148 -11.76 10.90 1.65
N LEU A 149 -10.56 10.59 1.14
CA LEU A 149 -9.76 9.47 1.62
C LEU A 149 -9.29 9.68 3.06
N GLU A 150 -8.96 10.92 3.42
CA GLU A 150 -8.50 11.27 4.76
C GLU A 150 -9.60 11.06 5.80
N ALA A 151 -10.81 11.56 5.54
CA ALA A 151 -11.93 11.37 6.44
C ALA A 151 -12.31 9.90 6.59
N GLY A 152 -12.32 9.15 5.48
CA GLY A 152 -12.57 7.73 5.50
C GLY A 152 -11.56 6.95 6.33
N MET A 153 -10.27 7.19 6.11
CA MET A 153 -9.19 6.56 6.89
C MET A 153 -9.27 6.93 8.37
N ALA A 154 -9.50 8.20 8.69
CA ALA A 154 -9.58 8.68 10.07
C ALA A 154 -10.76 8.11 10.87
N ALA A 155 -11.83 7.69 10.19
CA ALA A 155 -13.00 7.10 10.81
C ALA A 155 -12.84 5.62 11.16
N LEU A 156 -11.83 4.93 10.61
CA LEU A 156 -11.63 3.49 10.78
C LEU A 156 -11.34 3.09 12.23
N GLN A 157 -12.11 2.16 12.76
CA GLN A 157 -11.96 1.55 14.07
C GLN A 157 -11.77 0.04 13.90
N LEU A 158 -10.58 -0.38 13.49
CA LEU A 158 -10.28 -1.77 13.18
C LEU A 158 -8.83 -2.10 13.56
N PRO A 159 -8.51 -3.40 13.75
CA PRO A 159 -7.13 -3.83 13.95
C PRO A 159 -6.31 -3.67 12.67
N VAL A 160 -5.07 -3.25 12.86
CA VAL A 160 -4.04 -3.21 11.82
C VAL A 160 -2.90 -4.11 12.25
N GLN A 161 -2.52 -5.08 11.43
CA GLN A 161 -1.32 -5.88 11.64
C GLN A 161 -0.29 -5.49 10.60
N ALA A 162 0.88 -5.06 11.04
CA ALA A 162 1.91 -4.55 10.16
C ALA A 162 3.25 -5.28 10.37
N VAL A 163 3.89 -5.64 9.27
CA VAL A 163 5.25 -6.17 9.24
C VAL A 163 6.15 -5.11 8.62
N VAL A 164 7.16 -4.71 9.39
CA VAL A 164 8.28 -3.86 8.96
C VAL A 164 9.49 -4.74 8.73
N LEU A 165 10.26 -4.45 7.71
CA LEU A 165 11.51 -5.13 7.41
C LEU A 165 12.67 -4.26 7.88
N ALA A 166 13.59 -4.84 8.67
CA ALA A 166 14.59 -4.07 9.41
C ALA A 166 15.51 -3.20 8.53
N ASP A 167 15.82 -3.68 7.32
CA ASP A 167 16.72 -2.98 6.39
C ASP A 167 15.95 -2.26 5.25
N ASP A 168 14.64 -2.13 5.40
CA ASP A 168 13.80 -1.51 4.37
C ASP A 168 13.88 0.01 4.42
N TRP A 169 14.64 0.58 3.52
CA TRP A 169 14.74 2.03 3.39
C TRP A 169 13.60 2.67 2.59
N LEU A 170 12.83 1.88 1.81
CA LEU A 170 11.65 2.37 1.06
C LEU A 170 10.38 2.41 1.92
N GLY A 171 10.30 1.53 2.93
CA GLY A 171 9.22 1.46 3.90
C GLY A 171 9.73 1.40 5.35
N PRO A 172 10.54 2.37 5.82
CA PRO A 172 11.07 2.34 7.19
C PRO A 172 9.94 2.46 8.21
N ALA A 173 10.18 2.01 9.44
CA ALA A 173 9.20 2.06 10.53
C ALA A 173 8.58 3.46 10.71
N SER A 174 9.37 4.52 10.53
CA SER A 174 8.88 5.90 10.61
C SER A 174 7.86 6.24 9.51
N SER A 175 7.99 5.65 8.32
CA SER A 175 7.02 5.77 7.23
C SER A 175 5.72 5.03 7.56
N LEU A 176 5.79 3.82 8.18
CA LEU A 176 4.61 3.12 8.69
C LEU A 176 3.90 3.95 9.77
N HIS A 177 4.61 4.49 10.75
CA HIS A 177 4.02 5.37 11.76
C HIS A 177 3.34 6.59 11.13
N GLY A 178 3.92 7.14 10.06
CA GLY A 178 3.31 8.20 9.28
C GLY A 178 2.00 7.78 8.61
N LEU A 179 1.91 6.54 8.09
CA LEU A 179 0.66 5.99 7.54
C LEU A 179 -0.38 5.76 8.65
N LEU A 180 0.03 5.18 9.77
CA LEU A 180 -0.86 4.93 10.92
C LEU A 180 -1.41 6.23 11.54
N ALA A 181 -0.72 7.35 11.40
CA ALA A 181 -1.24 8.65 11.85
C ALA A 181 -2.52 9.09 11.10
N HIS A 182 -2.78 8.55 9.90
CA HIS A 182 -4.06 8.73 9.19
C HIS A 182 -5.18 7.80 9.70
N LEU A 183 -4.85 6.86 10.60
CA LEU A 183 -5.75 5.86 11.18
C LEU A 183 -5.80 6.00 12.70
N PRO A 184 -6.14 7.19 13.26
CA PRO A 184 -5.95 7.49 14.70
C PRO A 184 -6.80 6.64 15.64
N ARG A 185 -7.84 5.97 15.12
CA ARG A 185 -8.73 5.12 15.90
C ARG A 185 -8.43 3.62 15.72
N ALA A 186 -7.50 3.27 14.83
CA ALA A 186 -7.11 1.89 14.58
C ALA A 186 -6.18 1.37 15.69
N GLN A 187 -6.26 0.06 15.94
CA GLN A 187 -5.37 -0.63 16.89
C GLN A 187 -4.27 -1.34 16.13
N ALA A 188 -3.07 -0.77 16.12
CA ALA A 188 -1.95 -1.31 15.35
C ALA A 188 -1.07 -2.25 16.17
N GLY A 189 -0.87 -3.48 15.67
CA GLY A 189 0.18 -4.40 16.07
C GLY A 189 1.31 -4.35 15.01
N ILE A 190 2.54 -4.06 15.45
CA ILE A 190 3.69 -3.93 14.56
C ILE A 190 4.71 -5.01 14.93
N VAL A 191 5.18 -5.76 13.92
CA VAL A 191 6.28 -6.71 14.04
C VAL A 191 7.41 -6.24 13.13
N VAL A 192 8.62 -6.18 13.66
CA VAL A 192 9.84 -5.92 12.86
C VAL A 192 10.51 -7.25 12.63
N LEU A 193 10.77 -7.60 11.36
CA LEU A 193 11.49 -8.81 10.98
C LEU A 193 12.84 -8.44 10.41
N ASP A 194 13.88 -9.12 10.91
CA ASP A 194 15.26 -8.96 10.46
C ASP A 194 15.72 -10.08 9.51
N GLN A 195 16.93 -9.96 9.01
CA GLN A 195 17.52 -10.95 8.09
C GLN A 195 17.66 -12.34 8.74
N GLN A 196 17.90 -12.42 10.04
CA GLN A 196 18.05 -13.70 10.74
C GLN A 196 16.71 -14.45 10.79
N GLN A 197 15.63 -13.75 11.05
CA GLN A 197 14.28 -14.32 11.08
C GLN A 197 13.78 -14.72 9.67
N LEU A 198 14.11 -13.91 8.66
CA LEU A 198 13.67 -14.13 7.28
C LEU A 198 14.53 -15.12 6.50
N GLN A 199 15.78 -15.37 6.92
CA GLN A 199 16.81 -16.13 6.20
C GLN A 199 17.14 -15.55 4.81
N VAL A 200 16.71 -14.34 4.54
CA VAL A 200 17.02 -13.50 3.38
C VAL A 200 17.16 -12.05 3.84
N ARG A 201 17.65 -11.16 2.99
CA ARG A 201 17.76 -9.73 3.34
C ARG A 201 16.38 -9.18 3.73
N ALA A 202 16.33 -8.46 4.84
CA ALA A 202 15.13 -7.82 5.35
C ALA A 202 14.87 -6.47 4.65
N ASP A 203 14.95 -6.45 3.31
CA ASP A 203 14.71 -5.28 2.49
C ASP A 203 13.34 -5.34 1.79
N HIS A 204 12.98 -4.26 1.11
CA HIS A 204 11.66 -4.04 0.52
C HIS A 204 11.16 -5.16 -0.41
N PHE A 205 12.06 -5.88 -1.08
CA PHE A 205 11.70 -6.88 -2.08
C PHE A 205 12.23 -8.29 -1.80
N SER A 206 13.36 -8.41 -1.10
CA SER A 206 14.04 -9.71 -0.92
C SER A 206 13.22 -10.70 -0.11
N TRP A 207 12.42 -10.24 0.86
CA TRP A 207 11.54 -11.07 1.68
C TRP A 207 10.57 -11.93 0.85
N MET A 208 10.18 -11.48 -0.34
CA MET A 208 9.26 -12.21 -1.23
C MET A 208 9.85 -13.51 -1.78
N ARG A 209 11.18 -13.71 -1.65
CA ARG A 209 11.84 -14.98 -2.01
C ARG A 209 11.67 -16.04 -0.93
N SER A 210 11.38 -15.63 0.31
CA SER A 210 11.13 -16.51 1.45
C SER A 210 9.95 -15.95 2.29
N PRO A 211 8.72 -15.97 1.76
CA PRO A 211 7.59 -15.27 2.35
C PRO A 211 6.99 -15.96 3.59
N GLY A 212 7.42 -17.17 3.91
CA GLY A 212 6.82 -18.00 4.96
C GLY A 212 6.73 -17.31 6.32
N THR A 213 7.83 -16.70 6.79
CA THR A 213 7.85 -16.00 8.08
C THR A 213 6.90 -14.82 8.11
N VAL A 214 6.84 -14.02 7.04
CA VAL A 214 5.89 -12.89 6.95
C VAL A 214 4.45 -13.40 6.95
N ALA A 215 4.17 -14.44 6.17
CA ALA A 215 2.83 -15.03 6.07
C ALA A 215 2.36 -15.63 7.40
N SER A 216 3.19 -16.41 8.09
CA SER A 216 2.85 -16.99 9.40
C SER A 216 2.64 -15.91 10.46
N THR A 217 3.53 -14.89 10.51
CA THR A 217 3.39 -13.76 11.44
C THR A 217 2.04 -13.05 11.27
N LEU A 218 1.64 -12.76 10.02
CA LEU A 218 0.34 -12.13 9.78
C LEU A 218 -0.82 -13.06 10.10
N ALA A 219 -0.74 -14.33 9.71
CA ALA A 219 -1.80 -15.30 9.95
C ALA A 219 -2.08 -15.49 11.45
N GLU A 220 -1.04 -15.66 12.27
CA GLU A 220 -1.17 -15.76 13.74
C GLU A 220 -1.89 -14.54 14.32
N LYS A 221 -1.46 -13.33 13.93
CA LYS A 221 -2.05 -12.09 14.42
C LYS A 221 -3.50 -11.90 13.98
N ILE A 222 -3.85 -12.31 12.75
CA ILE A 222 -5.22 -12.26 12.23
C ILE A 222 -6.12 -13.24 13.02
N PHE A 223 -5.66 -14.47 13.26
CA PHE A 223 -6.40 -15.45 14.05
C PHE A 223 -6.64 -14.99 15.49
N ASP A 224 -5.61 -14.46 16.16
CA ASP A 224 -5.73 -13.95 17.52
C ASP A 224 -6.79 -12.83 17.62
N GLN A 225 -6.84 -11.94 16.63
CA GLN A 225 -7.82 -10.85 16.59
C GLN A 225 -9.25 -11.36 16.29
N THR A 226 -9.37 -12.39 15.47
CA THR A 226 -10.68 -12.97 15.15
C THR A 226 -11.28 -13.66 16.38
N GLN A 227 -10.47 -14.40 17.14
CA GLN A 227 -10.92 -15.06 18.37
C GLN A 227 -11.34 -14.09 19.48
N LYS A 228 -10.72 -12.91 19.57
CA LYS A 228 -11.08 -11.88 20.56
C LYS A 228 -12.41 -11.17 20.26
N ARG A 229 -12.96 -11.33 19.06
CA ARG A 229 -14.21 -10.69 18.63
C ARG A 229 -15.43 -11.64 18.71
N CYS A 230 -15.20 -12.94 18.86
CA CYS A 230 -16.22 -13.94 19.13
C CYS A 230 -16.44 -14.12 20.64
#